data_34a471dbaf36359e1d51b9729deeddde
#
_entry.id   34a471dbaf36359e1d51b9729deeddde
#
_cell.length_a   1.000
_cell.length_b   1.000
_cell.length_c   1.000
_cell.angle_alpha   90.00
_cell.angle_beta   90.00
_cell.angle_gamma   90.00
#
_symmetry.space_group_name_H-M   'P 1'
#
loop_
_entity.id
_entity.type
_entity.pdbx_description
1 polymer ?
#
loop_
_entity_poly.entity_id
_entity_poly.type
_entity_poly.pdbx_seq_one_letter_code
_entity_poly.pdbx_strand_id
1 'polypeptide(L)'
;MFTGIKEGDIVVAHSWNSSNVTKHKYELSKVTKVNKKTFKIEKYPNVSFTICRGSVYGGSGWERYNVFKYDEETYKKMVSKAKEEEIRRNLLCKANKIIFHNLTSDQLERIVKIAEEGKQEN
;
A
#
# COMPACT_ATOMS: atom_id res chain seq x y z
N MET A 1 -4.41 -12.03 15.98
CA MET A 1 -4.29 -12.08 14.50
C MET A 1 -3.28 -13.12 14.03
N PHE A 2 -2.11 -13.16 14.64
CA PHE A 2 -1.05 -14.11 14.27
C PHE A 2 -0.92 -15.29 15.23
N THR A 3 -1.98 -15.66 15.92
CA THR A 3 -1.99 -16.82 16.82
C THR A 3 -1.62 -18.07 16.05
N GLY A 4 -0.65 -18.85 16.58
CA GLY A 4 -0.17 -20.06 15.91
C GLY A 4 0.88 -19.82 14.82
N ILE A 5 1.37 -18.59 14.65
CA ILE A 5 2.44 -18.29 13.70
C ILE A 5 3.72 -19.06 14.05
N LYS A 6 4.42 -19.55 13.02
CA LYS A 6 5.63 -20.37 13.16
C LYS A 6 6.74 -19.84 12.27
N GLU A 7 7.98 -20.17 12.60
CA GLU A 7 9.12 -19.90 11.73
C GLU A 7 8.89 -20.52 10.36
N GLY A 8 9.20 -19.78 9.31
CA GLY A 8 9.00 -20.21 7.94
C GLY A 8 7.64 -19.84 7.36
N ASP A 9 6.67 -19.41 8.17
CA ASP A 9 5.38 -18.95 7.68
C ASP A 9 5.55 -17.67 6.85
N ILE A 10 4.71 -17.54 5.83
CA ILE A 10 4.71 -16.38 4.95
C ILE A 10 3.73 -15.33 5.48
N VAL A 11 4.19 -14.10 5.54
CA VAL A 11 3.39 -12.94 5.93
C VAL A 11 3.57 -11.82 4.90
N VAL A 12 2.71 -10.81 4.95
CA VAL A 12 2.79 -9.64 4.07
C VAL A 12 3.46 -8.49 4.83
N ALA A 13 4.63 -8.09 4.38
CA ALA A 13 5.29 -6.90 4.89
C ALA A 13 4.73 -5.68 4.16
N HIS A 14 4.05 -4.82 4.90
CA HIS A 14 3.42 -3.60 4.37
C HIS A 14 4.21 -2.39 4.84
N SER A 15 4.55 -1.52 3.90
CA SER A 15 5.18 -0.24 4.20
C SER A 15 4.49 0.90 3.45
N TRP A 16 4.64 2.11 3.94
CA TRP A 16 4.12 3.31 3.28
C TRP A 16 5.07 4.48 3.52
N ASN A 17 5.03 5.45 2.62
CA ASN A 17 5.81 6.67 2.76
C ASN A 17 5.01 7.79 3.42
N SER A 18 5.69 8.86 3.81
CA SER A 18 5.09 10.03 4.46
C SER A 18 4.96 11.26 3.56
N SER A 19 5.16 11.09 2.27
CA SER A 19 5.02 12.19 1.33
C SER A 19 3.55 12.61 1.19
N ASN A 20 3.30 13.75 0.55
CA ASN A 20 1.94 14.26 0.30
C ASN A 20 1.03 13.26 -0.39
N VAL A 21 1.61 12.30 -1.10
CA VAL A 21 0.91 11.19 -1.74
C VAL A 21 1.39 9.91 -1.09
N THR A 22 0.52 9.27 -0.32
CA THR A 22 0.84 8.01 0.36
C THR A 22 0.95 6.88 -0.64
N LYS A 23 2.11 6.23 -0.69
CA LYS A 23 2.35 5.04 -1.51
C LYS A 23 2.48 3.84 -0.60
N HIS A 24 1.65 2.83 -0.84
CA HIS A 24 1.68 1.57 -0.10
C HIS A 24 2.46 0.53 -0.88
N LYS A 25 3.30 -0.22 -0.18
CA LYS A 25 4.08 -1.32 -0.74
C LYS A 25 3.80 -2.59 0.05
N TYR A 26 3.51 -3.66 -0.66
CA TYR A 26 3.20 -4.97 -0.08
C TYR A 26 4.18 -5.99 -0.62
N GLU A 27 4.92 -6.66 0.27
CA GLU A 27 5.90 -7.68 -0.10
C GLU A 27 5.72 -8.93 0.76
N LEU A 28 5.94 -10.10 0.18
CA LEU A 28 5.94 -11.33 0.95
C LEU A 28 7.26 -11.47 1.70
N SER A 29 7.19 -11.93 2.93
CA SER A 29 8.36 -12.20 3.76
C SER A 29 8.11 -13.43 4.62
N LYS A 30 9.18 -14.06 5.07
CA LYS A 30 9.11 -15.25 5.95
C LYS A 30 9.37 -14.87 7.39
N VAL A 31 8.66 -15.53 8.29
CA VAL A 31 8.90 -15.41 9.73
C VAL A 31 10.21 -16.11 10.06
N THR A 32 11.13 -15.40 10.70
CA THR A 32 12.46 -15.91 11.06
C THR A 32 12.58 -16.31 12.52
N LYS A 33 11.77 -15.71 13.40
CA LYS A 33 11.80 -16.00 14.82
C LYS A 33 10.42 -15.72 15.44
N VAL A 34 10.00 -16.56 16.36
CA VAL A 34 8.73 -16.38 17.11
C VAL A 34 9.02 -16.44 18.61
N ASN A 35 8.55 -15.45 19.34
CA ASN A 35 8.55 -15.36 20.80
C ASN A 35 7.11 -15.42 21.32
N LYS A 36 6.91 -15.35 22.64
CA LYS A 36 5.57 -15.42 23.23
C LYS A 36 4.61 -14.35 22.73
N LYS A 37 5.09 -13.11 22.56
CA LYS A 37 4.26 -11.95 22.20
C LYS A 37 4.64 -11.31 20.87
N THR A 38 5.80 -11.66 20.33
CA THR A 38 6.37 -11.01 19.13
C THR A 38 6.93 -12.03 18.16
N PHE A 39 7.12 -11.60 16.92
CA PHE A 39 7.81 -12.36 15.88
C PHE A 39 8.66 -11.42 15.03
N LYS A 40 9.65 -11.99 14.35
CA LYS A 40 10.51 -11.27 13.42
C LYS A 40 10.35 -11.84 12.02
N ILE A 41 10.59 -11.00 11.03
CA ILE A 41 10.53 -11.40 9.62
C ILE A 41 11.86 -11.11 8.92
N GLU A 42 12.11 -11.80 7.82
CA GLU A 42 13.35 -11.69 7.05
C GLU A 42 13.61 -10.27 6.56
N LYS A 43 12.55 -9.58 6.09
CA LYS A 43 12.68 -8.23 5.57
C LYS A 43 13.14 -7.20 6.60
N TYR A 44 12.74 -7.37 7.86
CA TYR A 44 13.09 -6.47 8.97
C TYR A 44 13.71 -7.26 10.12
N PRO A 45 14.96 -7.74 9.98
CA PRO A 45 15.55 -8.68 10.93
C PRO A 45 15.77 -8.11 12.33
N ASN A 46 15.85 -6.79 12.45
CA ASN A 46 16.09 -6.12 13.74
C ASN A 46 14.81 -5.58 14.38
N VAL A 47 13.66 -5.87 13.81
CA VAL A 47 12.36 -5.37 14.28
C VAL A 47 11.50 -6.51 14.76
N SER A 48 10.89 -6.35 15.94
CA SER A 48 9.90 -7.29 16.46
C SER A 48 8.48 -6.76 16.20
N PHE A 49 7.59 -7.63 15.74
CA PHE A 49 6.20 -7.32 15.47
C PHE A 49 5.31 -8.04 16.48
N THR A 50 4.21 -7.41 16.88
CA THR A 50 3.28 -8.00 17.85
C THR A 50 2.45 -9.12 17.20
N ILE A 51 2.29 -10.24 17.91
CA ILE A 51 1.47 -11.36 17.45
C ILE A 51 -0.01 -10.96 17.38
N CYS A 52 -0.45 -10.06 18.26
CA CYS A 52 -1.85 -9.66 18.29
C CYS A 52 -2.25 -8.70 17.17
N ARG A 53 -1.34 -7.88 16.65
CA ARG A 53 -1.67 -6.82 15.66
C ARG A 53 -0.76 -6.76 14.44
N GLY A 54 0.44 -7.34 14.50
CA GLY A 54 1.42 -7.19 13.42
C GLY A 54 2.08 -5.82 13.38
N SER A 55 1.91 -5.01 14.42
CA SER A 55 2.56 -3.69 14.54
C SER A 55 3.92 -3.81 15.21
N VAL A 56 4.77 -2.77 15.06
CA VAL A 56 6.09 -2.76 15.69
C VAL A 56 5.96 -2.78 17.21
N TYR A 57 6.65 -3.73 17.85
CA TYR A 57 6.67 -3.86 19.30
C TYR A 57 7.60 -2.81 19.91
N GLY A 58 7.08 -2.07 20.89
CA GLY A 58 7.87 -1.04 21.56
C GLY A 58 8.21 0.15 20.69
N GLY A 59 7.53 0.31 19.56
CA GLY A 59 7.77 1.42 18.64
C GLY A 59 7.27 2.76 19.19
N SER A 60 7.76 3.84 18.56
CA SER A 60 7.41 5.22 18.91
C SER A 60 6.03 5.65 18.41
N GLY A 61 5.39 4.86 17.57
CA GLY A 61 4.16 5.22 16.88
C GLY A 61 4.36 5.93 15.55
N TRP A 62 5.61 6.22 15.19
CA TRP A 62 5.98 6.88 13.93
C TRP A 62 6.43 5.91 12.85
N GLU A 63 6.45 4.62 13.16
CA GLU A 63 6.83 3.60 12.20
C GLU A 63 5.84 3.54 11.04
N ARG A 64 6.37 3.37 9.83
CA ARG A 64 5.61 3.33 8.59
C ARG A 64 5.68 1.99 7.92
N TYR A 65 5.64 0.94 8.72
CA TYR A 65 5.58 -0.43 8.27
C TYR A 65 4.89 -1.28 9.33
N ASN A 66 4.25 -2.33 8.87
CA ASN A 66 3.59 -3.33 9.70
C ASN A 66 3.53 -4.65 8.94
N VAL A 67 2.93 -5.66 9.54
CA VAL A 67 2.80 -6.98 8.94
C VAL A 67 1.34 -7.39 8.93
N PHE A 68 0.90 -7.93 7.80
CA PHE A 68 -0.43 -8.52 7.66
C PHE A 68 -0.33 -10.03 7.51
N LYS A 69 -1.37 -10.72 7.95
CA LYS A 69 -1.50 -12.16 7.72
C LYS A 69 -1.61 -12.42 6.22
N TYR A 70 -0.89 -13.43 5.73
CA TYR A 70 -0.96 -13.79 4.32
C TYR A 70 -2.24 -14.54 4.00
N ASP A 71 -2.96 -14.03 3.02
CA ASP A 71 -4.08 -14.68 2.35
C ASP A 71 -3.94 -14.37 0.86
N GLU A 72 -3.88 -15.40 0.03
CA GLU A 72 -3.58 -15.24 -1.39
C GLU A 72 -4.53 -14.26 -2.10
N GLU A 73 -5.84 -14.42 -1.89
CA GLU A 73 -6.82 -13.53 -2.52
C GLU A 73 -6.70 -12.10 -2.03
N THR A 74 -6.59 -11.91 -0.72
CA THR A 74 -6.43 -10.59 -0.12
C THR A 74 -5.14 -9.92 -0.58
N TYR A 75 -4.05 -10.67 -0.63
CA TYR A 75 -2.76 -10.17 -1.12
C TYR A 75 -2.85 -9.71 -2.57
N LYS A 76 -3.45 -10.50 -3.45
CA LYS A 76 -3.65 -10.13 -4.86
C LYS A 76 -4.48 -8.85 -4.99
N LYS A 77 -5.54 -8.72 -4.21
CA LYS A 77 -6.36 -7.50 -4.19
C LYS A 77 -5.58 -6.27 -3.72
N MET A 78 -4.78 -6.40 -2.67
CA MET A 78 -3.94 -5.32 -2.16
C MET A 78 -2.93 -4.85 -3.20
N VAL A 79 -2.24 -5.78 -3.86
CA VAL A 79 -1.25 -5.47 -4.90
C VAL A 79 -1.90 -4.82 -6.10
N SER A 80 -3.03 -5.35 -6.58
CA SER A 80 -3.78 -4.78 -7.70
C SER A 80 -4.24 -3.36 -7.40
N LYS A 81 -4.80 -3.13 -6.22
CA LYS A 81 -5.24 -1.81 -5.79
C LYS A 81 -4.09 -0.81 -5.73
N ALA A 82 -2.95 -1.22 -5.17
CA ALA A 82 -1.75 -0.38 -5.09
C ALA A 82 -1.24 0.00 -6.49
N LYS A 83 -1.25 -0.95 -7.44
CA LYS A 83 -0.88 -0.70 -8.84
C LYS A 83 -1.84 0.28 -9.50
N GLU A 84 -3.14 0.10 -9.34
CA GLU A 84 -4.14 1.00 -9.90
C GLU A 84 -3.98 2.41 -9.36
N GLU A 85 -3.76 2.56 -8.07
CA GLU A 85 -3.52 3.84 -7.43
C GLU A 85 -2.26 4.52 -7.96
N GLU A 86 -1.19 3.75 -8.20
CA GLU A 86 0.05 4.26 -8.78
C GLU A 86 -0.15 4.73 -10.21
N ILE A 87 -0.81 3.94 -11.04
CA ILE A 87 -1.14 4.30 -12.43
C ILE A 87 -1.97 5.58 -12.46
N ARG A 88 -3.00 5.65 -11.63
CA ARG A 88 -3.85 6.83 -11.52
C ARG A 88 -3.07 8.09 -11.14
N ARG A 89 -2.16 7.97 -10.16
CA ARG A 89 -1.31 9.09 -9.75
C ARG A 89 -0.39 9.55 -10.87
N ASN A 90 0.22 8.62 -11.60
CA ASN A 90 1.08 8.94 -12.73
C ASN A 90 0.31 9.66 -13.83
N LEU A 91 -0.92 9.23 -14.12
CA LEU A 91 -1.80 9.88 -15.08
C LEU A 91 -2.21 11.29 -14.62
N LEU A 92 -2.53 11.45 -13.34
CA LEU A 92 -2.84 12.76 -12.77
C LEU A 92 -1.64 13.71 -12.83
N CYS A 93 -0.42 13.22 -12.55
CA CYS A 93 0.78 14.02 -12.69
C CYS A 93 1.01 14.47 -14.12
N LYS A 94 0.78 13.59 -15.10
CA LYS A 94 0.88 13.94 -16.53
C LYS A 94 -0.18 14.97 -16.91
N ALA A 95 -1.41 14.78 -16.45
CA ALA A 95 -2.50 15.70 -16.72
C ALA A 95 -2.22 17.10 -16.16
N ASN A 96 -1.66 17.18 -14.94
CA ASN A 96 -1.30 18.46 -14.31
C ASN A 96 -0.18 19.21 -15.04
N LYS A 97 0.63 18.52 -15.85
CA LYS A 97 1.67 19.13 -16.66
C LYS A 97 1.14 19.69 -17.97
N ILE A 98 -0.09 19.36 -18.35
CA ILE A 98 -0.73 19.87 -19.57
C ILE A 98 -1.12 21.34 -19.31
N ILE A 99 -0.69 22.22 -20.21
CA ILE A 99 -1.09 23.63 -20.16
C ILE A 99 -2.42 23.76 -20.89
N PHE A 100 -3.51 23.84 -20.13
CA PHE A 100 -4.86 23.80 -20.67
C PHE A 100 -5.16 24.92 -21.69
N HIS A 101 -4.57 26.08 -21.54
CA HIS A 101 -4.77 27.19 -22.49
C HIS A 101 -4.20 26.92 -23.89
N ASN A 102 -3.34 25.91 -24.03
CA ASN A 102 -2.81 25.47 -25.34
C ASN A 102 -3.72 24.42 -26.01
N LEU A 103 -4.79 24.01 -25.35
CA LEU A 103 -5.74 23.05 -25.90
C LEU A 103 -6.84 23.77 -26.69
N THR A 104 -7.36 23.07 -27.70
CA THR A 104 -8.53 23.58 -28.44
C THR A 104 -9.79 23.47 -27.58
N SER A 105 -10.85 24.22 -27.97
CA SER A 105 -12.15 24.12 -27.30
C SER A 105 -12.70 22.70 -27.29
N ASP A 106 -12.54 21.97 -28.39
CA ASP A 106 -12.99 20.58 -28.51
C ASP A 106 -12.25 19.67 -27.54
N GLN A 107 -10.95 19.85 -27.40
CA GLN A 107 -10.14 19.08 -26.43
C GLN A 107 -10.57 19.37 -25.00
N LEU A 108 -10.80 20.62 -24.66
CA LEU A 108 -11.28 21.01 -23.32
C LEU A 108 -12.64 20.44 -23.01
N GLU A 109 -13.58 20.44 -23.97
CA GLU A 109 -14.90 19.84 -23.82
C GLU A 109 -14.81 18.33 -23.54
N ARG A 110 -13.92 17.62 -24.21
CA ARG A 110 -13.70 16.19 -23.97
C ARG A 110 -13.21 15.94 -22.55
N ILE A 111 -12.30 16.74 -22.05
CA ILE A 111 -11.79 16.62 -20.68
C ILE A 111 -12.91 16.85 -19.66
N VAL A 112 -13.72 17.88 -19.86
CA VAL A 112 -14.86 18.18 -18.99
C VAL A 112 -15.86 17.03 -18.98
N LYS A 113 -16.21 16.49 -20.14
CA LYS A 113 -17.11 15.34 -20.25
C LYS A 113 -16.61 14.12 -19.50
N ILE A 114 -15.32 13.80 -19.64
CA ILE A 114 -14.70 12.67 -18.93
C ILE A 114 -14.79 12.87 -17.41
N ALA A 115 -14.52 14.08 -16.93
CA ALA A 115 -14.61 14.40 -15.51
C ALA A 115 -16.04 14.31 -14.98
N GLU A 116 -17.03 14.73 -15.77
CA GLU A 116 -18.45 14.65 -15.40
C GLU A 116 -18.94 13.20 -15.38
N GLU A 117 -18.54 12.37 -16.36
CA GLU A 117 -18.85 10.95 -16.39
C GLU A 117 -18.33 10.25 -15.14
N GLY A 118 -17.12 10.54 -14.73
CA GLY A 118 -16.53 9.99 -13.50
C GLY A 118 -17.32 10.36 -12.25
N LYS A 119 -17.93 11.52 -12.20
CA LYS A 119 -18.79 11.95 -11.08
C LYS A 119 -20.14 11.24 -11.06
N GLN A 120 -20.67 10.88 -12.23
CA GLN A 120 -21.97 10.20 -12.33
C GLN A 120 -21.90 8.73 -11.92
N GLU A 121 -20.75 8.11 -11.98
CA GLU A 121 -20.53 6.72 -11.58
C GLU A 121 -20.43 6.53 -10.06
N ASN A 122 -20.31 7.59 -9.33
CA ASN A 122 -20.30 7.57 -7.87
C ASN A 122 -21.72 7.78 -7.33
#